data_506eebb56c5f9aa2ebf40457fb780489
#
_entry.id   506eebb56c5f9aa2ebf40457fb780489
#
_cell.length_a   1.000
_cell.length_b   1.000
_cell.length_c   1.000
_cell.angle_alpha   90.00
_cell.angle_beta   90.00
_cell.angle_gamma   90.00
#
_symmetry.space_group_name_H-M   'P 1'
#
loop_
_entity.id
_entity.type
_entity.pdbx_description
1 polymer ?
#
loop_
_entity_poly.entity_id
_entity_poly.type
_entity_poly.pdbx_seq_one_letter_code
_entity_poly.pdbx_strand_id
1 'polypeptide(L)'
;MNASSAAVNVVLVHGAFVDGSGWRPVYDLLAQDGYHVAVVQNPTVSLQGDVAATRLIIDAQDGPVVLVGHSYGGAVITEAGTHPNVAALIYVSAFAPDKDESVKTLISGFPADTPQMPGLPPRDGFIFQDPAKFHASFGADLPADLAAFMVDSEVPWGVDAAGGMVTAPAWRTKPSWYMIATEDREIPPAAQRTMSQRAGSTVVEVAASHAVYITNPAPVADLIKQAASAVAAQQ
;
A
#
# COMPACT_ATOMS: atom_id res chain seq x y z
N MET A 1 -17.15 -33.12 -12.68
CA MET A 1 -17.20 -31.66 -12.99
C MET A 1 -16.39 -30.99 -11.86
N ASN A 2 -15.13 -30.64 -12.14
CA ASN A 2 -14.35 -29.88 -11.18
C ASN A 2 -15.00 -28.52 -11.09
N ALA A 3 -15.50 -28.13 -9.93
CA ALA A 3 -15.82 -26.75 -9.64
C ALA A 3 -14.50 -25.97 -9.84
N SER A 4 -14.45 -25.14 -10.87
CA SER A 4 -13.38 -24.15 -11.01
C SER A 4 -13.45 -23.29 -9.74
N SER A 5 -12.47 -23.41 -8.86
CA SER A 5 -12.35 -22.44 -7.76
C SER A 5 -12.39 -21.06 -8.40
N ALA A 6 -13.29 -20.18 -7.92
CA ALA A 6 -13.38 -18.84 -8.46
C ALA A 6 -11.98 -18.19 -8.40
N ALA A 7 -11.52 -17.65 -9.52
CA ALA A 7 -10.22 -17.01 -9.58
C ALA A 7 -10.20 -15.84 -8.58
N VAL A 8 -9.21 -15.81 -7.70
CA VAL A 8 -9.06 -14.72 -6.75
C VAL A 8 -8.53 -13.50 -7.49
N ASN A 9 -9.23 -12.38 -7.39
CA ASN A 9 -8.82 -11.12 -8.00
C ASN A 9 -7.82 -10.40 -7.08
N VAL A 10 -6.89 -9.67 -7.67
CA VAL A 10 -5.93 -8.83 -6.95
C VAL A 10 -6.17 -7.37 -7.32
N VAL A 11 -6.34 -6.51 -6.31
CA VAL A 11 -6.50 -5.06 -6.52
C VAL A 11 -5.32 -4.36 -5.83
N LEU A 12 -4.52 -3.63 -6.61
CA LEU A 12 -3.31 -2.94 -6.19
C LEU A 12 -3.57 -1.45 -5.98
N VAL A 13 -3.22 -0.92 -4.81
CA VAL A 13 -3.48 0.46 -4.40
C VAL A 13 -2.16 1.15 -4.09
N HIS A 14 -1.81 2.19 -4.86
CA HIS A 14 -0.56 2.93 -4.70
C HIS A 14 -0.58 3.89 -3.50
N GLY A 15 0.60 4.35 -3.10
CA GLY A 15 0.82 5.30 -2.03
C GLY A 15 0.68 6.76 -2.45
N ALA A 16 1.09 7.67 -1.57
CA ALA A 16 1.26 9.08 -1.87
C ALA A 16 2.48 9.33 -2.77
N PHE A 17 2.52 10.46 -3.44
CA PHE A 17 3.63 10.94 -4.28
C PHE A 17 3.89 10.15 -5.56
N VAL A 18 3.21 9.04 -5.76
CA VAL A 18 3.35 8.13 -6.91
C VAL A 18 1.97 7.80 -7.48
N ASP A 19 1.94 7.12 -8.60
CA ASP A 19 0.72 6.60 -9.23
C ASP A 19 0.74 5.07 -9.36
N GLY A 20 -0.29 4.52 -9.99
CA GLY A 20 -0.42 3.08 -10.17
C GLY A 20 0.63 2.45 -11.08
N SER A 21 1.40 3.22 -11.86
CA SER A 21 2.40 2.69 -12.79
C SER A 21 3.56 1.98 -12.08
N GLY A 22 3.87 2.39 -10.83
CA GLY A 22 4.87 1.74 -10.00
C GLY A 22 4.58 0.27 -9.70
N TRP A 23 3.32 -0.16 -9.78
CA TRP A 23 2.94 -1.56 -9.61
C TRP A 23 3.27 -2.46 -10.80
N ARG A 24 3.74 -1.91 -11.92
CA ARG A 24 3.96 -2.67 -13.15
C ARG A 24 4.82 -3.93 -12.96
N PRO A 25 5.95 -3.94 -12.21
CA PRO A 25 6.75 -5.14 -12.05
C PRO A 25 6.00 -6.28 -11.30
N VAL A 26 5.22 -5.94 -10.28
CA VAL A 26 4.39 -6.90 -9.53
C VAL A 26 3.22 -7.39 -10.40
N TYR A 27 2.56 -6.47 -11.11
CA TYR A 27 1.48 -6.79 -12.04
C TYR A 27 1.93 -7.83 -13.08
N ASP A 28 3.08 -7.62 -13.71
CA ASP A 28 3.58 -8.52 -14.78
C ASP A 28 3.82 -9.94 -14.23
N LEU A 29 4.35 -10.09 -13.02
CA LEU A 29 4.56 -11.40 -12.38
C LEU A 29 3.21 -12.10 -12.07
N LEU A 30 2.26 -11.38 -11.51
CA LEU A 30 0.95 -11.94 -11.17
C LEU A 30 0.14 -12.30 -12.43
N ALA A 31 0.18 -11.47 -13.47
CA ALA A 31 -0.48 -11.72 -14.74
C ALA A 31 0.09 -12.94 -15.48
N GLN A 32 1.42 -13.13 -15.43
CA GLN A 32 2.08 -14.33 -15.95
C GLN A 32 1.62 -15.61 -15.24
N ASP A 33 1.33 -15.53 -13.95
CA ASP A 33 0.80 -16.64 -13.15
C ASP A 33 -0.72 -16.80 -13.27
N GLY A 34 -1.39 -16.02 -14.15
CA GLY A 34 -2.81 -16.14 -14.45
C GLY A 34 -3.77 -15.44 -13.49
N TYR A 35 -3.27 -14.59 -12.60
CA TYR A 35 -4.12 -13.76 -11.73
C TYR A 35 -4.81 -12.65 -12.52
N HIS A 36 -6.06 -12.36 -12.15
CA HIS A 36 -6.75 -11.16 -12.61
C HIS A 36 -6.34 -9.99 -11.71
N VAL A 37 -5.65 -9.01 -12.28
CA VAL A 37 -5.07 -7.90 -11.53
C VAL A 37 -5.63 -6.58 -12.01
N ALA A 38 -6.14 -5.77 -11.08
CA ALA A 38 -6.55 -4.39 -11.33
C ALA A 38 -5.68 -3.42 -10.51
N VAL A 39 -5.41 -2.25 -11.06
CA VAL A 39 -4.61 -1.21 -10.42
C VAL A 39 -5.48 0.03 -10.22
N VAL A 40 -5.60 0.47 -8.98
CA VAL A 40 -6.34 1.70 -8.64
C VAL A 40 -5.48 2.91 -8.96
N GLN A 41 -6.12 3.95 -9.51
CA GLN A 41 -5.53 5.28 -9.63
C GLN A 41 -6.15 6.17 -8.55
N ASN A 42 -5.46 6.30 -7.42
CA ASN A 42 -5.92 7.13 -6.31
C ASN A 42 -5.83 8.61 -6.68
N PRO A 43 -6.90 9.41 -6.46
CA PRO A 43 -6.81 10.87 -6.60
C PRO A 43 -5.80 11.53 -5.66
N THR A 44 -5.50 10.89 -4.51
CA THR A 44 -4.61 11.39 -3.43
C THR A 44 -5.00 12.76 -2.84
N VAL A 45 -6.24 13.19 -3.06
CA VAL A 45 -6.78 14.47 -2.56
C VAL A 45 -7.36 14.33 -1.17
N SER A 46 -8.11 13.25 -0.92
CA SER A 46 -8.69 12.93 0.40
C SER A 46 -8.81 11.42 0.58
N LEU A 47 -8.68 10.93 1.83
CA LEU A 47 -8.87 9.51 2.13
C LEU A 47 -10.23 8.98 1.63
N GLN A 48 -11.28 9.75 1.81
CA GLN A 48 -12.63 9.37 1.38
C GLN A 48 -12.72 9.22 -0.16
N GLY A 49 -12.08 10.11 -0.91
CA GLY A 49 -12.03 10.04 -2.38
C GLY A 49 -11.25 8.81 -2.86
N ASP A 50 -10.12 8.52 -2.22
CA ASP A 50 -9.28 7.38 -2.55
C ASP A 50 -9.95 6.04 -2.19
N VAL A 51 -10.66 5.98 -1.06
CA VAL A 51 -11.50 4.84 -0.69
C VAL A 51 -12.64 4.63 -1.69
N ALA A 52 -13.30 5.70 -2.15
CA ALA A 52 -14.35 5.60 -3.15
C ALA A 52 -13.81 5.08 -4.49
N ALA A 53 -12.66 5.60 -4.96
CA ALA A 53 -11.98 5.12 -6.16
C ALA A 53 -11.60 3.63 -6.04
N THR A 54 -11.09 3.22 -4.89
CA THR A 54 -10.74 1.83 -4.62
C THR A 54 -11.96 0.92 -4.63
N ARG A 55 -13.05 1.31 -3.98
CA ARG A 55 -14.32 0.54 -3.96
C ARG A 55 -14.91 0.38 -5.34
N LEU A 56 -14.85 1.40 -6.19
CA LEU A 56 -15.29 1.31 -7.58
C LEU A 56 -14.55 0.20 -8.36
N ILE A 57 -13.25 0.06 -8.13
CA ILE A 57 -12.46 -1.01 -8.77
C ILE A 57 -12.78 -2.38 -8.15
N ILE A 58 -13.03 -2.46 -6.83
CA ILE A 58 -13.45 -3.70 -6.17
C ILE A 58 -14.82 -4.15 -6.70
N ASP A 59 -15.78 -3.24 -6.89
CA ASP A 59 -17.11 -3.53 -7.43
C ASP A 59 -17.08 -4.08 -8.87
N ALA A 60 -16.05 -3.72 -9.63
CA ALA A 60 -15.85 -4.21 -11.00
C ALA A 60 -15.25 -5.62 -11.06
N GLN A 61 -14.92 -6.25 -9.92
CA GLN A 61 -14.33 -7.60 -9.88
C GLN A 61 -15.42 -8.66 -9.69
N ASP A 62 -15.31 -9.74 -10.44
CA ASP A 62 -16.14 -10.93 -10.25
C ASP A 62 -15.52 -11.86 -9.20
N GLY A 63 -16.08 -11.90 -7.98
CA GLY A 63 -15.64 -12.79 -6.91
C GLY A 63 -14.73 -12.13 -5.87
N PRO A 64 -14.01 -12.94 -5.05
CA PRO A 64 -13.23 -12.46 -3.94
C PRO A 64 -11.99 -11.67 -4.37
N VAL A 65 -11.66 -10.65 -3.59
CA VAL A 65 -10.55 -9.73 -3.82
C VAL A 65 -9.50 -9.84 -2.72
N VAL A 66 -8.25 -10.00 -3.10
CA VAL A 66 -7.07 -9.68 -2.28
C VAL A 66 -6.72 -8.23 -2.54
N LEU A 67 -6.85 -7.38 -1.53
CA LEU A 67 -6.63 -5.94 -1.62
C LEU A 67 -5.23 -5.59 -1.09
N VAL A 68 -4.39 -4.99 -1.93
CA VAL A 68 -2.98 -4.72 -1.64
C VAL A 68 -2.74 -3.22 -1.59
N GLY A 69 -2.14 -2.72 -0.52
CA GLY A 69 -1.80 -1.30 -0.36
C GLY A 69 -0.33 -1.07 -0.07
N HIS A 70 0.29 -0.16 -0.81
CA HIS A 70 1.63 0.34 -0.55
C HIS A 70 1.57 1.69 0.17
N SER A 71 2.40 1.90 1.18
CA SER A 71 2.56 3.21 1.83
C SER A 71 1.23 3.79 2.34
N TYR A 72 0.84 5.00 1.95
CA TYR A 72 -0.47 5.61 2.19
C TYR A 72 -1.62 4.74 1.69
N GLY A 73 -1.43 3.98 0.61
CA GLY A 73 -2.41 3.02 0.12
C GLY A 73 -2.83 1.99 1.17
N GLY A 74 -2.00 1.74 2.18
CA GLY A 74 -2.36 0.94 3.35
C GLY A 74 -3.49 1.54 4.18
N ALA A 75 -3.51 2.86 4.37
CA ALA A 75 -4.64 3.54 5.03
C ALA A 75 -5.92 3.45 4.17
N VAL A 76 -5.79 3.56 2.86
CA VAL A 76 -6.91 3.40 1.92
C VAL A 76 -7.50 2.00 2.00
N ILE A 77 -6.66 0.95 1.95
CA ILE A 77 -7.17 -0.43 2.03
C ILE A 77 -7.69 -0.79 3.42
N THR A 78 -7.21 -0.13 4.47
CA THR A 78 -7.72 -0.31 5.83
C THR A 78 -9.20 0.09 5.93
N GLU A 79 -9.61 1.17 5.26
CA GLU A 79 -10.99 1.63 5.23
C GLU A 79 -11.81 0.94 4.11
N ALA A 80 -11.26 0.84 2.90
CA ALA A 80 -11.94 0.21 1.75
C ALA A 80 -12.15 -1.29 1.94
N GLY A 81 -11.28 -1.94 2.69
CA GLY A 81 -11.27 -3.39 2.93
C GLY A 81 -12.46 -3.93 3.72
N THR A 82 -13.30 -3.06 4.30
CA THR A 82 -14.61 -3.44 4.87
C THR A 82 -15.61 -3.88 3.82
N HIS A 83 -15.31 -3.68 2.53
CA HIS A 83 -16.14 -4.13 1.41
C HIS A 83 -16.37 -5.66 1.45
N PRO A 84 -17.60 -6.16 1.20
CA PRO A 84 -17.93 -7.58 1.32
C PRO A 84 -17.08 -8.48 0.41
N ASN A 85 -16.74 -8.02 -0.79
CA ASN A 85 -15.92 -8.79 -1.74
C ASN A 85 -14.44 -8.87 -1.33
N VAL A 86 -13.96 -8.05 -0.39
CA VAL A 86 -12.58 -8.14 0.08
C VAL A 86 -12.44 -9.33 1.03
N ALA A 87 -11.59 -10.27 0.65
CA ALA A 87 -11.33 -11.49 1.42
C ALA A 87 -10.04 -11.42 2.24
N ALA A 88 -9.06 -10.62 1.81
CA ALA A 88 -7.79 -10.46 2.49
C ALA A 88 -7.15 -9.09 2.21
N LEU A 89 -6.26 -8.66 3.11
CA LEU A 89 -5.51 -7.41 3.02
C LEU A 89 -4.01 -7.69 2.98
N ILE A 90 -3.29 -6.93 2.15
CA ILE A 90 -1.83 -6.99 2.13
C ILE A 90 -1.26 -5.58 2.22
N TYR A 91 -0.43 -5.38 3.22
CA TYR A 91 0.29 -4.15 3.47
C TYR A 91 1.74 -4.29 2.98
N VAL A 92 2.17 -3.44 2.07
CA VAL A 92 3.54 -3.44 1.53
C VAL A 92 4.21 -2.14 1.94
N SER A 93 5.12 -2.18 2.92
CA SER A 93 5.77 -0.97 3.49
C SER A 93 4.74 0.14 3.75
N ALA A 94 3.66 -0.18 4.49
CA ALA A 94 2.44 0.60 4.44
C ALA A 94 1.93 1.03 5.83
N PHE A 95 1.10 2.06 5.87
CA PHE A 95 0.36 2.43 7.05
C PHE A 95 -0.82 1.47 7.26
N ALA A 96 -1.01 1.04 8.51
CA ALA A 96 -2.17 0.24 8.93
C ALA A 96 -2.84 0.91 10.15
N PRO A 97 -3.51 2.06 9.92
CA PRO A 97 -4.14 2.83 11.00
C PRO A 97 -5.27 2.04 11.68
N ASP A 98 -5.48 2.34 12.95
CA ASP A 98 -6.63 1.87 13.71
C ASP A 98 -7.78 2.89 13.60
N LYS A 99 -8.91 2.58 14.24
CA LYS A 99 -10.05 3.48 14.31
C LYS A 99 -9.63 4.82 14.94
N ASP A 100 -10.10 5.90 14.33
CA ASP A 100 -9.81 7.28 14.73
C ASP A 100 -8.32 7.68 14.58
N GLU A 101 -7.51 6.86 13.90
CA GLU A 101 -6.16 7.22 13.45
C GLU A 101 -6.15 7.67 12.00
N SER A 102 -5.18 8.51 11.66
CA SER A 102 -4.82 8.91 10.28
C SER A 102 -3.34 8.67 10.03
N VAL A 103 -2.89 8.74 8.79
CA VAL A 103 -1.45 8.69 8.48
C VAL A 103 -0.71 9.82 9.19
N LYS A 104 -1.28 11.02 9.21
CA LYS A 104 -0.72 12.18 9.92
C LYS A 104 -0.54 11.91 11.42
N THR A 105 -1.52 11.29 12.10
CA THR A 105 -1.41 10.98 13.53
C THR A 105 -0.35 9.91 13.79
N LEU A 106 -0.22 8.90 12.91
CA LEU A 106 0.80 7.87 13.02
C LEU A 106 2.21 8.45 12.84
N ILE A 107 2.44 9.28 11.81
CA ILE A 107 3.72 9.95 11.58
C ILE A 107 4.10 10.83 12.79
N SER A 108 3.14 11.53 13.37
CA SER A 108 3.40 12.38 14.55
C SER A 108 3.83 11.58 15.79
N GLY A 109 3.58 10.28 15.80
CA GLY A 109 4.01 9.36 16.86
C GLY A 109 5.38 8.72 16.63
N PHE A 110 6.03 8.96 15.50
CA PHE A 110 7.34 8.39 15.23
C PHE A 110 8.42 9.09 16.06
N PRO A 111 9.45 8.37 16.54
CA PRO A 111 10.56 9.00 17.23
C PRO A 111 11.28 10.03 16.34
N ALA A 112 11.62 11.17 16.90
CA ALA A 112 12.20 12.28 16.14
C ALA A 112 13.60 12.00 15.54
N ASP A 113 14.29 10.98 16.04
CA ASP A 113 15.61 10.54 15.61
C ASP A 113 15.56 9.45 14.52
N THR A 114 14.36 9.02 14.11
CA THR A 114 14.20 8.05 13.01
C THR A 114 14.05 8.73 11.65
N PRO A 115 14.59 8.15 10.57
CA PRO A 115 14.32 8.61 9.22
C PRO A 115 12.81 8.65 8.96
N GLN A 116 12.35 9.72 8.33
CA GLN A 116 10.96 9.92 7.96
C GLN A 116 10.88 10.59 6.60
N MET A 117 9.72 10.49 5.96
CA MET A 117 9.41 11.14 4.70
C MET A 117 9.84 12.63 4.73
N PRO A 118 10.67 13.08 3.78
CA PRO A 118 11.16 14.46 3.72
C PRO A 118 10.13 15.40 3.08
N GLY A 119 8.96 15.54 3.72
CA GLY A 119 7.88 16.41 3.26
C GLY A 119 8.26 17.89 3.32
N LEU A 120 7.93 18.62 2.25
CA LEU A 120 7.97 20.08 2.24
C LEU A 120 6.75 20.64 2.99
N PRO A 121 6.81 21.90 3.48
CA PRO A 121 5.63 22.56 4.02
C PRO A 121 4.47 22.54 3.00
N PRO A 122 3.24 22.23 3.43
CA PRO A 122 2.10 22.16 2.52
C PRO A 122 1.89 23.48 1.77
N ARG A 123 1.56 23.38 0.47
CA ARG A 123 1.19 24.51 -0.38
C ARG A 123 -0.15 24.21 -1.05
N ASP A 124 -1.07 25.15 -0.96
CA ASP A 124 -2.41 25.07 -1.55
C ASP A 124 -3.19 23.78 -1.18
N GLY A 125 -2.98 23.30 0.04
CA GLY A 125 -3.64 22.07 0.53
C GLY A 125 -2.93 20.76 0.15
N PHE A 126 -1.74 20.82 -0.47
CA PHE A 126 -0.98 19.65 -0.89
C PHE A 126 0.43 19.61 -0.29
N ILE A 127 0.91 18.40 -0.05
CA ILE A 127 2.24 18.05 0.41
C ILE A 127 3.04 17.54 -0.79
N PHE A 128 4.31 17.93 -0.86
CA PHE A 128 5.30 17.45 -1.81
C PHE A 128 6.51 16.91 -1.05
N GLN A 129 7.24 15.99 -1.63
CA GLN A 129 8.54 15.60 -1.08
C GLN A 129 9.63 16.58 -1.51
N ASP A 130 10.70 16.65 -0.71
CA ASP A 130 11.92 17.38 -1.08
C ASP A 130 12.61 16.63 -2.24
N PRO A 131 12.66 17.20 -3.47
CA PRO A 131 13.25 16.52 -4.62
C PRO A 131 14.71 16.12 -4.41
N ALA A 132 15.45 16.89 -3.61
CA ALA A 132 16.86 16.60 -3.32
C ALA A 132 17.06 15.39 -2.41
N LYS A 133 16.00 14.97 -1.70
CA LYS A 133 16.03 13.86 -0.73
C LYS A 133 15.25 12.63 -1.17
N PHE A 134 14.37 12.77 -2.16
CA PHE A 134 13.46 11.71 -2.61
C PHE A 134 14.20 10.39 -2.89
N HIS A 135 15.24 10.39 -3.72
CA HIS A 135 15.97 9.17 -4.05
C HIS A 135 16.53 8.48 -2.80
N ALA A 136 17.13 9.25 -1.89
CA ALA A 136 17.73 8.69 -0.67
C ALA A 136 16.69 8.18 0.35
N SER A 137 15.45 8.71 0.34
CA SER A 137 14.41 8.33 1.30
C SER A 137 13.44 7.31 0.72
N PHE A 138 12.86 7.58 -0.45
CA PHE A 138 11.82 6.75 -1.05
C PHE A 138 12.39 5.47 -1.68
N GLY A 139 13.50 5.58 -2.39
CA GLY A 139 14.01 4.45 -3.17
C GLY A 139 15.52 4.49 -3.35
N ALA A 140 16.28 4.36 -2.24
CA ALA A 140 17.75 4.38 -2.28
C ALA A 140 18.36 3.27 -3.15
N ASP A 141 17.60 2.22 -3.41
CA ASP A 141 17.93 1.07 -4.27
C ASP A 141 17.35 1.17 -5.69
N LEU A 142 16.67 2.26 -6.04
CA LEU A 142 16.22 2.53 -7.40
C LEU A 142 17.38 2.98 -8.31
N PRO A 143 17.35 2.68 -9.63
CA PRO A 143 18.17 3.36 -10.61
C PRO A 143 17.98 4.88 -10.54
N ALA A 144 19.09 5.64 -10.65
CA ALA A 144 19.04 7.09 -10.46
C ALA A 144 18.17 7.82 -11.50
N ASP A 145 18.12 7.34 -12.72
CA ASP A 145 17.28 7.87 -13.79
C ASP A 145 15.79 7.63 -13.52
N LEU A 146 15.43 6.46 -12.98
CA LEU A 146 14.06 6.18 -12.57
C LEU A 146 13.66 7.04 -11.37
N ALA A 147 14.52 7.18 -10.36
CA ALA A 147 14.26 8.05 -9.22
C ALA A 147 14.06 9.51 -9.64
N ALA A 148 14.87 10.02 -10.58
CA ALA A 148 14.71 11.36 -11.14
C ALA A 148 13.36 11.52 -11.86
N PHE A 149 12.96 10.56 -12.69
CA PHE A 149 11.65 10.56 -13.34
C PHE A 149 10.50 10.55 -12.32
N MET A 150 10.60 9.75 -11.27
CA MET A 150 9.57 9.69 -10.23
C MET A 150 9.42 11.01 -9.48
N VAL A 151 10.51 11.73 -9.25
CA VAL A 151 10.49 13.09 -8.69
C VAL A 151 9.73 14.05 -9.61
N ASP A 152 10.09 14.04 -10.91
CA ASP A 152 9.50 14.97 -11.88
C ASP A 152 8.02 14.65 -12.21
N SER A 153 7.59 13.42 -11.95
CA SER A 153 6.21 12.94 -12.14
C SER A 153 5.43 12.79 -10.83
N GLU A 154 5.91 13.39 -9.75
CA GLU A 154 5.30 13.30 -8.42
C GLU A 154 3.81 13.69 -8.43
N VAL A 155 2.97 12.85 -7.84
CA VAL A 155 1.56 13.15 -7.62
C VAL A 155 1.41 13.86 -6.26
N PRO A 156 0.93 15.11 -6.23
CA PRO A 156 0.77 15.86 -4.97
C PRO A 156 -0.15 15.14 -3.99
N TRP A 157 0.22 15.10 -2.71
CA TRP A 157 -0.57 14.44 -1.68
C TRP A 157 -1.38 15.46 -0.87
N GLY A 158 -2.71 15.32 -0.87
CA GLY A 158 -3.62 16.19 -0.16
C GLY A 158 -3.43 16.11 1.38
N VAL A 159 -3.43 17.24 2.04
CA VAL A 159 -3.44 17.29 3.52
C VAL A 159 -4.66 16.59 4.10
N ASP A 160 -5.79 16.60 3.38
CA ASP A 160 -7.03 15.89 3.76
C ASP A 160 -6.89 14.38 3.55
N ALA A 161 -6.06 13.93 2.60
CA ALA A 161 -5.71 12.52 2.45
C ALA A 161 -4.83 12.05 3.62
N ALA A 162 -3.80 12.82 3.97
CA ALA A 162 -2.90 12.53 5.08
C ALA A 162 -3.62 12.56 6.44
N GLY A 163 -4.56 13.49 6.61
CA GLY A 163 -5.31 13.71 7.85
C GLY A 163 -6.62 12.92 7.95
N GLY A 164 -7.03 12.23 6.89
CA GLY A 164 -8.26 11.44 6.88
C GLY A 164 -8.21 10.31 7.91
N MET A 165 -9.20 10.28 8.81
CA MET A 165 -9.27 9.26 9.87
C MET A 165 -9.95 8.00 9.37
N VAL A 166 -9.40 6.84 9.71
CA VAL A 166 -10.03 5.55 9.50
C VAL A 166 -11.17 5.37 10.49
N THR A 167 -12.33 4.95 10.01
CA THR A 167 -13.54 4.77 10.82
C THR A 167 -13.78 3.31 11.20
N ALA A 168 -13.43 2.39 10.28
CA ALA A 168 -13.64 0.95 10.45
C ALA A 168 -12.44 0.17 9.88
N PRO A 169 -11.41 -0.10 10.70
CA PRO A 169 -10.22 -0.78 10.22
C PRO A 169 -10.49 -2.24 9.87
N ALA A 170 -10.43 -2.55 8.57
CA ALA A 170 -10.78 -3.87 8.03
C ALA A 170 -9.89 -5.00 8.55
N TRP A 171 -8.64 -4.73 8.93
CA TRP A 171 -7.72 -5.71 9.51
C TRP A 171 -8.22 -6.30 10.85
N ARG A 172 -9.20 -5.67 11.51
CA ARG A 172 -9.83 -6.23 12.71
C ARG A 172 -10.73 -7.44 12.43
N THR A 173 -11.18 -7.58 11.19
CA THR A 173 -12.15 -8.62 10.78
C THR A 173 -11.71 -9.44 9.57
N LYS A 174 -10.69 -9.01 8.86
CA LYS A 174 -10.15 -9.68 7.68
C LYS A 174 -8.74 -10.19 7.95
N PRO A 175 -8.36 -11.36 7.43
CA PRO A 175 -6.97 -11.81 7.49
C PRO A 175 -6.06 -10.82 6.75
N SER A 176 -4.87 -10.62 7.29
CA SER A 176 -3.91 -9.68 6.71
C SER A 176 -2.49 -10.21 6.67
N TRP A 177 -1.74 -9.76 5.68
CA TRP A 177 -0.32 -9.99 5.49
C TRP A 177 0.40 -8.64 5.45
N TYR A 178 1.65 -8.63 5.88
CA TYR A 178 2.42 -7.41 5.93
C TYR A 178 3.87 -7.65 5.49
N MET A 179 4.34 -6.91 4.49
CA MET A 179 5.73 -6.87 4.11
C MET A 179 6.40 -5.64 4.72
N ILE A 180 7.42 -5.87 5.52
CA ILE A 180 8.26 -4.83 6.11
C ILE A 180 9.51 -4.67 5.25
N ALA A 181 9.76 -3.46 4.74
CA ALA A 181 11.01 -3.11 4.11
C ALA A 181 11.99 -2.64 5.20
N THR A 182 13.08 -3.37 5.40
CA THR A 182 13.97 -3.13 6.56
C THR A 182 14.91 -1.94 6.39
N GLU A 183 15.00 -1.39 5.16
CA GLU A 183 15.81 -0.20 4.83
C GLU A 183 14.92 1.01 4.47
N ASP A 184 13.61 0.93 4.81
CA ASP A 184 12.63 1.98 4.56
C ASP A 184 12.97 3.25 5.37
N ARG A 185 13.04 4.41 4.68
CA ARG A 185 13.34 5.72 5.26
C ARG A 185 12.14 6.69 5.17
N GLU A 186 10.99 6.22 4.69
CA GLU A 186 9.71 6.93 4.68
C GLU A 186 8.86 6.55 5.90
N ILE A 187 8.69 5.23 6.10
CA ILE A 187 8.00 4.65 7.25
C ILE A 187 9.02 3.81 8.03
N PRO A 188 9.45 4.25 9.23
CA PRO A 188 10.44 3.51 9.99
C PRO A 188 10.08 2.03 10.15
N PRO A 189 11.00 1.07 9.93
CA PRO A 189 10.71 -0.37 10.07
C PRO A 189 10.15 -0.74 11.45
N ALA A 190 10.55 -0.03 12.51
CA ALA A 190 9.99 -0.20 13.85
C ALA A 190 8.50 0.13 13.91
N ALA A 191 8.06 1.18 13.21
CA ALA A 191 6.65 1.55 13.10
C ALA A 191 5.87 0.52 12.28
N GLN A 192 6.44 0.02 11.18
CA GLN A 192 5.85 -1.07 10.38
C GLN A 192 5.65 -2.33 11.23
N ARG A 193 6.64 -2.72 12.07
CA ARG A 193 6.50 -3.86 13.00
C ARG A 193 5.39 -3.62 14.02
N THR A 194 5.29 -2.43 14.59
CA THR A 194 4.23 -2.09 15.55
C THR A 194 2.85 -2.20 14.91
N MET A 195 2.66 -1.62 13.72
CA MET A 195 1.38 -1.68 13.00
C MET A 195 1.01 -3.11 12.58
N SER A 196 1.95 -3.88 12.04
CA SER A 196 1.72 -5.26 11.61
C SER A 196 1.41 -6.19 12.78
N GLN A 197 2.09 -6.01 13.92
CA GLN A 197 1.81 -6.76 15.15
C GLN A 197 0.42 -6.44 15.69
N ARG A 198 0.05 -5.15 15.75
CA ARG A 198 -1.28 -4.70 16.18
C ARG A 198 -2.39 -5.28 15.30
N ALA A 199 -2.15 -5.32 13.99
CA ALA A 199 -3.10 -5.88 13.03
C ALA A 199 -3.16 -7.42 13.06
N GLY A 200 -2.27 -8.11 13.77
CA GLY A 200 -2.18 -9.56 13.77
C GLY A 200 -1.81 -10.16 12.42
N SER A 201 -1.08 -9.40 11.59
CA SER A 201 -0.74 -9.79 10.23
C SER A 201 0.30 -10.92 10.19
N THR A 202 0.23 -11.76 9.17
CA THR A 202 1.36 -12.63 8.79
C THR A 202 2.46 -11.76 8.19
N VAL A 203 3.66 -11.75 8.80
CA VAL A 203 4.73 -10.81 8.47
C VAL A 203 5.85 -11.47 7.70
N VAL A 204 6.36 -10.78 6.66
CA VAL A 204 7.66 -11.04 6.02
C VAL A 204 8.49 -9.76 6.02
N GLU A 205 9.81 -9.91 6.15
CA GLU A 205 10.76 -8.79 6.09
C GLU A 205 11.66 -8.93 4.87
N VAL A 206 11.90 -7.82 4.18
CA VAL A 206 12.76 -7.76 2.99
C VAL A 206 13.75 -6.61 3.14
N ALA A 207 15.02 -6.88 2.87
CA ALA A 207 16.06 -5.83 2.81
C ALA A 207 15.88 -5.02 1.52
N ALA A 208 15.11 -3.94 1.63
CA ALA A 208 14.76 -3.04 0.53
C ALA A 208 14.38 -1.67 1.08
N SER A 209 14.41 -0.65 0.22
CA SER A 209 13.88 0.68 0.50
C SER A 209 12.35 0.70 0.54
N HIS A 210 11.76 1.88 0.70
CA HIS A 210 10.30 2.10 0.60
C HIS A 210 9.73 1.66 -0.77
N ALA A 211 10.55 1.72 -1.83
CA ALA A 211 10.17 1.30 -3.19
C ALA A 211 10.22 -0.22 -3.41
N VAL A 212 10.10 -1.05 -2.38
CA VAL A 212 10.23 -2.52 -2.41
C VAL A 212 9.40 -3.19 -3.52
N TYR A 213 8.23 -2.67 -3.84
CA TYR A 213 7.35 -3.21 -4.88
C TYR A 213 7.87 -2.97 -6.32
N ILE A 214 8.82 -2.04 -6.48
CA ILE A 214 9.52 -1.75 -7.74
C ILE A 214 10.83 -2.54 -7.80
N THR A 215 11.64 -2.45 -6.73
CA THR A 215 13.01 -3.00 -6.71
C THR A 215 13.06 -4.48 -6.39
N ASN A 216 12.09 -4.99 -5.63
CA ASN A 216 11.97 -6.39 -5.21
C ASN A 216 10.55 -6.95 -5.48
N PRO A 217 10.08 -6.96 -6.74
CA PRO A 217 8.69 -7.33 -7.05
C PRO A 217 8.37 -8.80 -6.78
N ALA A 218 9.35 -9.71 -6.89
CA ALA A 218 9.12 -11.14 -6.72
C ALA A 218 8.67 -11.50 -5.29
N PRO A 219 9.34 -11.09 -4.20
CA PRO A 219 8.83 -11.30 -2.84
C PRO A 219 7.43 -10.72 -2.61
N VAL A 220 7.11 -9.56 -3.22
CA VAL A 220 5.78 -8.95 -3.12
C VAL A 220 4.73 -9.81 -3.81
N ALA A 221 5.01 -10.26 -5.04
CA ALA A 221 4.12 -11.16 -5.77
C ALA A 221 3.90 -12.49 -5.02
N ASP A 222 4.96 -13.04 -4.42
CA ASP A 222 4.89 -14.29 -3.65
C ASP A 222 4.02 -14.13 -2.39
N LEU A 223 4.10 -13.01 -1.68
CA LEU A 223 3.23 -12.71 -0.55
C LEU A 223 1.76 -12.60 -0.98
N ILE A 224 1.50 -11.97 -2.13
CA ILE A 224 0.15 -11.86 -2.71
C ILE A 224 -0.39 -13.25 -3.08
N LYS A 225 0.40 -14.10 -3.72
CA LYS A 225 0.03 -15.47 -4.06
C LYS A 225 -0.25 -16.32 -2.83
N GLN A 226 0.52 -16.15 -1.76
CA GLN A 226 0.28 -16.83 -0.48
C GLN A 226 -1.08 -16.46 0.10
N ALA A 227 -1.41 -15.18 0.13
CA ALA A 227 -2.70 -14.69 0.63
C ALA A 227 -3.86 -15.18 -0.27
N ALA A 228 -3.70 -15.12 -1.58
CA ALA A 228 -4.71 -15.62 -2.53
C ALA A 228 -4.98 -17.11 -2.37
N SER A 229 -3.94 -17.91 -2.15
CA SER A 229 -4.06 -19.35 -1.88
C SER A 229 -4.79 -19.63 -0.55
N ALA A 230 -4.53 -18.84 0.48
CA ALA A 230 -5.21 -18.96 1.76
C ALA A 230 -6.70 -18.60 1.65
N VAL A 231 -7.06 -17.59 0.84
CA VAL A 231 -8.45 -17.22 0.53
C VAL A 231 -9.16 -18.35 -0.24
N ALA A 232 -8.53 -18.88 -1.29
CA ALA A 232 -9.10 -19.97 -2.10
C ALA A 232 -9.36 -21.25 -1.29
N ALA A 233 -8.53 -21.53 -0.28
CA ALA A 233 -8.70 -22.69 0.60
C ALA A 233 -9.88 -22.59 1.58
N GLN A 234 -10.48 -21.40 1.74
CA GLN A 234 -11.61 -21.14 2.66
C GLN A 234 -12.97 -21.13 1.95
N GLN A 235 -12.99 -21.29 0.61
CA GLN A 235 -14.19 -21.38 -0.22
C GLN A 235 -14.59 -22.84 -0.46
#